data_d53377cb4bbab2c2bfc78eb1fe6966bb
#
_entry.id   d53377cb4bbab2c2bfc78eb1fe6966bb
#
_cell.length_a   1.000
_cell.length_b   1.000
_cell.length_c   1.000
_cell.angle_alpha   90.00
_cell.angle_beta   90.00
_cell.angle_gamma   90.00
#
_symmetry.space_group_name_H-M   'P 1'
#
loop_
_entity.id
_entity.type
_entity.pdbx_description
1 polymer ?
#
loop_
_entity_poly.entity_id
_entity_poly.type
_entity_poly.pdbx_seq_one_letter_code
_entity_poly.pdbx_strand_id
1 'polypeptide(L)'
;MLFNRTGKLDNIYLFYIILCIVVYIIGSITVPLMEIDSVQYANISREMLLNKSFLQIFDQGKDYLDKPPMLFWVSALSMYIFGINDIAFRIPSILMAVLAIYSTYKFTILYYAKEIALLAALVLASSQAMFLITHDLRTDTMLMAWVILGIWQFSSWLFTKKWISLITAFVAVAFGMMTKGPIALMVPIFSFVPHFLIHRNFKLLFKWEYLVGVLIILVLLIPMDIGLYQQFDLHPEKVMYEKTGTSGLRFFYWTQSFGRITGESVWHENGYFFFLFENLIWGFLPWILFFIIGLVQELYTILKNKFRIQSHEEWISIPGFLITYTALGISNYQLPHYIYVVLPFVSIIAAKSIYSLITVNENKILKNIISVINGILFSLVLCILFVLLIIPFGLNYYLISITVLIFIIIFWYSNFKQKQILPKTIQFALFTILITNLLLNVFFYPKLLEYQLGNSVTKYINTYKIDKKNFYLYKIYGERSLDFYSNYSFQIIEDEKALKPSDYLLISNKLTTKDLLTNFNTIDTIAAFHVSTLNAKFLNPKTRNSALDYYYIFAKK
;
A
#
# COMPACT_ATOMS: atom_id res chain seq x y z
N MET A 1 39.19 -3.68 -18.56
CA MET A 1 38.50 -2.37 -18.71
C MET A 1 37.04 -2.37 -18.24
N LEU A 2 36.45 -3.51 -17.82
CA LEU A 2 35.10 -3.61 -17.29
C LEU A 2 34.99 -3.23 -15.79
N PHE A 3 36.02 -3.42 -15.00
CA PHE A 3 36.00 -3.22 -13.53
C PHE A 3 35.90 -1.75 -13.06
N ASN A 4 36.20 -0.75 -13.90
CA ASN A 4 36.02 0.66 -13.51
C ASN A 4 34.66 1.27 -13.86
N ARG A 5 33.74 0.48 -14.47
CA ARG A 5 32.37 0.91 -14.78
C ARG A 5 31.37 0.56 -13.67
N THR A 6 31.65 -0.45 -12.84
CA THR A 6 30.71 -0.97 -11.83
C THR A 6 30.39 0.05 -10.75
N GLY A 7 31.36 0.72 -10.17
CA GLY A 7 31.11 1.68 -9.09
C GLY A 7 30.29 2.92 -9.50
N LYS A 8 30.36 3.35 -10.78
CA LYS A 8 29.54 4.47 -11.29
C LYS A 8 28.07 4.06 -11.49
N LEU A 9 27.80 2.82 -11.93
CA LEU A 9 26.44 2.29 -12.07
C LEU A 9 25.77 2.14 -10.72
N ASP A 10 26.48 1.61 -9.75
CA ASP A 10 25.99 1.45 -8.37
C ASP A 10 25.51 2.78 -7.79
N ASN A 11 26.29 3.85 -7.96
CA ASN A 11 25.93 5.17 -7.47
C ASN A 11 24.70 5.76 -8.18
N ILE A 12 24.50 5.46 -9.47
CA ILE A 12 23.34 5.92 -10.22
C ILE A 12 22.07 5.19 -9.75
N TYR A 13 22.10 3.87 -9.56
CA TYR A 13 20.96 3.12 -9.05
C TYR A 13 20.57 3.59 -7.65
N LEU A 14 21.56 3.76 -6.76
CA LEU A 14 21.34 4.27 -5.42
C LEU A 14 20.76 5.69 -5.43
N PHE A 15 21.25 6.56 -6.30
CA PHE A 15 20.73 7.92 -6.47
C PHE A 15 19.23 7.90 -6.83
N TYR A 16 18.79 7.08 -7.80
CA TYR A 16 17.39 6.99 -8.16
C TYR A 16 16.53 6.34 -7.07
N ILE A 17 17.04 5.37 -6.32
CA ILE A 17 16.35 4.80 -5.15
C ILE A 17 16.12 5.90 -4.10
N ILE A 18 17.14 6.73 -3.82
CA ILE A 18 17.02 7.86 -2.89
C ILE A 18 15.98 8.86 -3.40
N LEU A 19 15.96 9.18 -4.71
CA LEU A 19 14.94 10.06 -5.29
C LEU A 19 13.51 9.50 -5.11
N CYS A 20 13.31 8.19 -5.29
CA CYS A 20 12.01 7.57 -5.01
C CYS A 20 11.60 7.77 -3.56
N ILE A 21 12.53 7.53 -2.61
CA ILE A 21 12.26 7.72 -1.17
C ILE A 21 11.94 9.20 -0.87
N VAL A 22 12.63 10.15 -1.50
CA VAL A 22 12.32 11.58 -1.36
C VAL A 22 10.90 11.88 -1.84
N VAL A 23 10.47 11.31 -2.96
CA VAL A 23 9.09 11.49 -3.47
C VAL A 23 8.06 10.85 -2.52
N TYR A 24 8.37 9.70 -1.87
CA TYR A 24 7.52 9.10 -0.82
C TYR A 24 7.35 10.05 0.37
N ILE A 25 8.46 10.64 0.83
CA ILE A 25 8.44 11.60 1.94
C ILE A 25 7.63 12.85 1.56
N ILE A 26 7.82 13.39 0.35
CA ILE A 26 7.02 14.52 -0.14
C ILE A 26 5.53 14.15 -0.13
N GLY A 27 5.14 12.99 -0.68
CA GLY A 27 3.75 12.53 -0.64
C GLY A 27 3.20 12.40 0.77
N SER A 28 4.02 11.94 1.71
CA SER A 28 3.61 11.79 3.11
C SER A 28 3.41 13.13 3.83
N ILE A 29 4.05 14.20 3.35
CA ILE A 29 3.92 15.55 3.91
C ILE A 29 2.77 16.32 3.26
N THR A 30 2.59 16.17 1.95
CA THR A 30 1.69 17.02 1.15
C THR A 30 0.29 16.45 1.00
N VAL A 31 0.14 15.13 1.02
CA VAL A 31 -1.16 14.46 0.80
C VAL A 31 -1.83 14.18 2.15
N PRO A 32 -3.03 14.70 2.44
CA PRO A 32 -3.81 14.31 3.62
C PRO A 32 -4.12 12.80 3.64
N LEU A 33 -4.51 12.25 4.78
CA LEU A 33 -4.96 10.86 4.89
C LEU A 33 -6.28 10.67 4.14
N MET A 34 -6.35 9.60 3.34
CA MET A 34 -7.52 9.30 2.51
C MET A 34 -8.50 8.37 3.22
N GLU A 35 -9.80 8.69 3.12
CA GLU A 35 -10.87 7.73 3.43
C GLU A 35 -10.83 6.55 2.43
N ILE A 36 -11.07 5.29 2.79
CA ILE A 36 -11.60 4.84 4.09
C ILE A 36 -10.45 4.31 4.96
N ASP A 37 -9.61 3.43 4.42
CA ASP A 37 -8.68 2.57 5.18
C ASP A 37 -7.60 3.38 5.90
N SER A 38 -6.92 4.30 5.18
CA SER A 38 -5.76 5.01 5.73
C SER A 38 -6.13 5.85 6.96
N VAL A 39 -7.20 6.63 6.87
CA VAL A 39 -7.64 7.45 8.00
C VAL A 39 -8.31 6.62 9.11
N GLN A 40 -8.97 5.52 8.76
CA GLN A 40 -9.52 4.56 9.74
C GLN A 40 -8.38 4.00 10.61
N TYR A 41 -7.31 3.53 9.98
CA TYR A 41 -6.16 2.96 10.71
C TYR A 41 -5.45 4.02 11.55
N ALA A 42 -5.36 5.26 11.06
CA ALA A 42 -4.83 6.37 11.82
C ALA A 42 -5.69 6.67 13.07
N ASN A 43 -7.02 6.68 12.91
CA ASN A 43 -7.94 6.93 14.01
C ASN A 43 -7.92 5.79 15.04
N ILE A 44 -7.91 4.54 14.62
CA ILE A 44 -7.74 3.37 15.50
C ILE A 44 -6.43 3.47 16.29
N SER A 45 -5.30 3.82 15.62
CA SER A 45 -4.01 3.97 16.28
C SER A 45 -4.01 5.11 17.30
N ARG A 46 -4.68 6.23 16.98
CA ARG A 46 -4.90 7.35 17.90
C ARG A 46 -5.75 6.93 19.10
N GLU A 47 -6.86 6.26 18.86
CA GLU A 47 -7.77 5.78 19.90
C GLU A 47 -7.10 4.78 20.83
N MET A 48 -6.33 3.84 20.28
CA MET A 48 -5.51 2.89 21.03
C MET A 48 -4.54 3.60 21.99
N LEU A 49 -3.89 4.68 21.52
CA LEU A 49 -2.97 5.48 22.33
C LEU A 49 -3.69 6.25 23.44
N LEU A 50 -4.80 6.92 23.12
CA LEU A 50 -5.55 7.75 24.07
C LEU A 50 -6.22 6.89 25.16
N ASN A 51 -6.82 5.77 24.78
CA ASN A 51 -7.52 4.85 25.69
C ASN A 51 -6.60 3.85 26.38
N LYS A 52 -5.28 3.80 25.99
CA LYS A 52 -4.29 2.84 26.48
C LYS A 52 -4.73 1.38 26.31
N SER A 53 -5.53 1.10 25.29
CA SER A 53 -6.03 -0.22 24.94
C SER A 53 -5.20 -0.82 23.81
N PHE A 54 -4.12 -1.55 24.16
CA PHE A 54 -3.19 -2.09 23.17
C PHE A 54 -3.50 -3.53 22.74
N LEU A 55 -4.25 -4.28 23.54
CA LEU A 55 -4.62 -5.66 23.21
C LEU A 55 -5.98 -5.71 22.47
N GLN A 56 -6.94 -4.92 22.92
CA GLN A 56 -8.26 -4.82 22.31
C GLN A 56 -8.32 -3.64 21.36
N ILE A 57 -8.91 -3.84 20.19
CA ILE A 57 -8.92 -2.85 19.09
C ILE A 57 -10.31 -2.27 18.95
N PHE A 58 -10.40 -0.95 18.92
CA PHE A 58 -11.65 -0.20 18.76
C PHE A 58 -11.55 0.78 17.60
N ASP A 59 -12.67 1.01 16.91
CA ASP A 59 -12.86 2.03 15.87
C ASP A 59 -14.09 2.87 16.24
N GLN A 60 -13.88 4.13 16.60
CA GLN A 60 -14.93 5.03 17.12
C GLN A 60 -15.69 4.42 18.32
N GLY A 61 -14.95 3.83 19.25
CA GLY A 61 -15.48 3.17 20.45
C GLY A 61 -16.16 1.84 20.23
N LYS A 62 -16.27 1.34 18.99
CA LYS A 62 -16.85 0.05 18.65
C LYS A 62 -15.78 -1.02 18.49
N ASP A 63 -16.12 -2.26 18.82
CA ASP A 63 -15.24 -3.39 18.61
C ASP A 63 -14.81 -3.51 17.15
N TYR A 64 -13.49 -3.71 16.91
CA TYR A 64 -12.93 -3.83 15.57
C TYR A 64 -12.16 -5.14 15.41
N LEU A 65 -12.53 -5.92 14.40
CA LEU A 65 -11.98 -7.28 14.16
C LEU A 65 -11.33 -7.46 12.79
N ASP A 66 -11.48 -6.49 11.85
CA ASP A 66 -11.09 -6.69 10.46
C ASP A 66 -9.56 -6.82 10.25
N LYS A 67 -8.75 -6.10 11.01
CA LYS A 67 -7.28 -6.16 10.87
C LYS A 67 -6.57 -6.48 12.18
N PRO A 68 -5.47 -7.27 12.12
CA PRO A 68 -4.63 -7.57 13.28
C PRO A 68 -3.85 -6.33 13.77
N PRO A 69 -3.26 -6.37 14.98
CA PRO A 69 -2.82 -5.18 15.71
C PRO A 69 -1.51 -4.54 15.26
N MET A 70 -0.65 -5.21 14.48
CA MET A 70 0.75 -4.78 14.25
C MET A 70 0.85 -3.36 13.68
N LEU A 71 0.02 -3.03 12.68
CA LEU A 71 0.00 -1.69 12.10
C LEU A 71 -0.35 -0.65 13.16
N PHE A 72 -1.38 -0.93 13.96
CA PHE A 72 -1.87 -0.01 14.98
C PHE A 72 -0.84 0.19 16.09
N TRP A 73 -0.18 -0.87 16.54
CA TRP A 73 0.88 -0.79 17.56
C TRP A 73 2.05 0.09 17.13
N VAL A 74 2.59 -0.14 15.91
CA VAL A 74 3.74 0.63 15.45
C VAL A 74 3.37 2.08 15.11
N SER A 75 2.14 2.31 14.61
CA SER A 75 1.64 3.65 14.34
C SER A 75 1.31 4.41 15.62
N ALA A 76 0.72 3.75 16.62
CA ALA A 76 0.50 4.34 17.94
C ALA A 76 1.83 4.71 18.63
N LEU A 77 2.84 3.84 18.54
CA LEU A 77 4.19 4.13 19.05
C LEU A 77 4.81 5.34 18.34
N SER A 78 4.69 5.41 17.02
CA SER A 78 5.16 6.56 16.24
C SER A 78 4.43 7.85 16.64
N MET A 79 3.10 7.79 16.80
CA MET A 79 2.32 8.94 17.28
C MET A 79 2.65 9.33 18.72
N TYR A 80 2.99 8.38 19.57
CA TYR A 80 3.46 8.67 20.93
C TYR A 80 4.76 9.49 20.94
N ILE A 81 5.69 9.16 20.02
CA ILE A 81 7.01 9.81 19.96
C ILE A 81 6.92 11.16 19.23
N PHE A 82 6.21 11.24 18.11
CA PHE A 82 6.21 12.40 17.20
C PHE A 82 4.92 13.22 17.24
N GLY A 83 3.99 12.89 18.15
CA GLY A 83 2.68 13.52 18.23
C GLY A 83 1.66 12.92 17.25
N ILE A 84 0.36 13.16 17.51
CA ILE A 84 -0.75 12.67 16.69
C ILE A 84 -0.89 13.55 15.45
N ASN A 85 -0.37 13.09 14.33
CA ASN A 85 -0.44 13.75 13.02
C ASN A 85 -0.19 12.77 11.87
N ASP A 86 -0.45 13.22 10.64
CA ASP A 86 -0.33 12.43 9.40
C ASP A 86 1.06 11.84 9.21
N ILE A 87 2.10 12.62 9.49
CA ILE A 87 3.50 12.22 9.28
C ILE A 87 3.86 11.12 10.27
N ALA A 88 3.55 11.32 11.56
CA ALA A 88 3.81 10.32 12.59
C ALA A 88 3.12 8.98 12.27
N PHE A 89 1.90 9.01 11.75
CA PHE A 89 1.18 7.82 11.32
C PHE A 89 1.89 7.10 10.15
N ARG A 90 2.49 7.87 9.21
CA ARG A 90 3.11 7.32 7.99
C ARG A 90 4.55 6.86 8.14
N ILE A 91 5.31 7.36 9.13
CA ILE A 91 6.71 6.98 9.36
C ILE A 91 6.91 5.45 9.35
N PRO A 92 6.14 4.64 10.09
CA PRO A 92 6.32 3.19 10.07
C PRO A 92 6.20 2.58 8.67
N SER A 93 5.24 3.05 7.86
CA SER A 93 5.02 2.53 6.51
C SER A 93 6.17 2.88 5.56
N ILE A 94 6.70 4.10 5.66
CA ILE A 94 7.88 4.51 4.87
C ILE A 94 9.08 3.63 5.25
N LEU A 95 9.30 3.41 6.54
CA LEU A 95 10.38 2.53 7.00
C LEU A 95 10.20 1.10 6.50
N MET A 96 8.98 0.59 6.47
CA MET A 96 8.66 -0.72 5.91
C MET A 96 8.86 -0.77 4.39
N ALA A 97 8.52 0.28 3.65
CA ALA A 97 8.83 0.36 2.23
C ALA A 97 10.35 0.31 1.97
N VAL A 98 11.14 1.06 2.75
CA VAL A 98 12.61 1.02 2.69
C VAL A 98 13.14 -0.37 3.05
N LEU A 99 12.58 -1.01 4.08
CA LEU A 99 12.94 -2.37 4.48
C LEU A 99 12.64 -3.38 3.37
N ALA A 100 11.52 -3.25 2.66
CA ALA A 100 11.18 -4.10 1.52
C ALA A 100 12.19 -3.94 0.38
N ILE A 101 12.55 -2.71 0.02
CA ILE A 101 13.56 -2.40 -1.01
C ILE A 101 14.92 -2.98 -0.62
N TYR A 102 15.35 -2.76 0.61
CA TYR A 102 16.61 -3.27 1.13
C TYR A 102 16.63 -4.81 1.18
N SER A 103 15.56 -5.44 1.67
CA SER A 103 15.45 -6.90 1.75
C SER A 103 15.43 -7.55 0.36
N THR A 104 14.79 -6.90 -0.63
CA THR A 104 14.82 -7.33 -2.03
C THR A 104 16.24 -7.29 -2.58
N TYR A 105 16.98 -6.20 -2.36
CA TYR A 105 18.40 -6.12 -2.70
C TYR A 105 19.20 -7.24 -2.07
N LYS A 106 19.04 -7.43 -0.74
CA LYS A 106 19.80 -8.41 0.05
C LYS A 106 19.46 -9.85 -0.32
N PHE A 107 18.23 -10.16 -0.66
CA PHE A 107 17.84 -11.46 -1.16
C PHE A 107 18.46 -11.71 -2.54
N THR A 108 18.32 -10.75 -3.44
CA THR A 108 18.76 -10.91 -4.84
C THR A 108 20.27 -11.10 -4.94
N ILE A 109 21.06 -10.39 -4.12
CA ILE A 109 22.53 -10.50 -4.14
C ILE A 109 23.05 -11.85 -3.63
N LEU A 110 22.22 -12.66 -2.95
CA LEU A 110 22.59 -14.02 -2.56
C LEU A 110 22.71 -14.96 -3.76
N TYR A 111 21.96 -14.69 -4.82
CA TYR A 111 21.83 -15.59 -5.98
C TYR A 111 22.34 -14.97 -7.29
N TYR A 112 22.40 -13.64 -7.38
CA TYR A 112 22.69 -12.91 -8.62
C TYR A 112 23.78 -11.88 -8.44
N ALA A 113 24.30 -11.36 -9.57
CA ALA A 113 25.25 -10.26 -9.59
C ALA A 113 24.68 -9.00 -8.89
N LYS A 114 25.59 -8.18 -8.34
CA LYS A 114 25.24 -6.95 -7.62
C LYS A 114 24.40 -5.99 -8.46
N GLU A 115 24.67 -5.92 -9.75
CA GLU A 115 23.93 -5.08 -10.70
C GLU A 115 22.47 -5.48 -10.81
N ILE A 116 22.19 -6.78 -10.85
CA ILE A 116 20.81 -7.30 -10.86
C ILE A 116 20.12 -6.99 -9.53
N ALA A 117 20.83 -7.13 -8.41
CA ALA A 117 20.29 -6.86 -7.09
C ALA A 117 19.94 -5.37 -6.91
N LEU A 118 20.81 -4.46 -7.33
CA LEU A 118 20.53 -3.02 -7.30
C LEU A 118 19.39 -2.65 -8.25
N LEU A 119 19.33 -3.28 -9.41
CA LEU A 119 18.27 -3.05 -10.38
C LEU A 119 16.92 -3.56 -9.85
N ALA A 120 16.87 -4.73 -9.18
CA ALA A 120 15.65 -5.24 -8.55
C ALA A 120 15.13 -4.29 -7.45
N ALA A 121 16.03 -3.76 -6.62
CA ALA A 121 15.69 -2.76 -5.62
C ALA A 121 15.15 -1.45 -6.26
N LEU A 122 15.77 -0.98 -7.34
CA LEU A 122 15.34 0.20 -8.08
C LEU A 122 13.99 0.00 -8.75
N VAL A 123 13.77 -1.15 -9.39
CA VAL A 123 12.50 -1.52 -10.04
C VAL A 123 11.38 -1.56 -9.01
N LEU A 124 11.62 -2.16 -7.84
CA LEU A 124 10.65 -2.14 -6.75
C LEU A 124 10.37 -0.70 -6.30
N ALA A 125 11.40 0.06 -5.95
CA ALA A 125 11.27 1.43 -5.44
C ALA A 125 10.56 2.36 -6.42
N SER A 126 10.74 2.18 -7.72
CA SER A 126 10.16 3.04 -8.75
C SER A 126 8.87 2.49 -9.38
N SER A 127 8.28 1.43 -8.84
CA SER A 127 6.96 0.96 -9.26
C SER A 127 5.84 1.89 -8.76
N GLN A 128 4.79 2.09 -9.57
CA GLN A 128 3.65 2.98 -9.23
C GLN A 128 3.00 2.60 -7.91
N ALA A 129 2.86 1.30 -7.64
CA ALA A 129 2.30 0.81 -6.38
C ALA A 129 3.04 1.32 -5.15
N MET A 130 4.38 1.38 -5.19
CA MET A 130 5.18 1.83 -4.05
C MET A 130 4.95 3.31 -3.73
N PHE A 131 4.73 4.16 -4.73
CA PHE A 131 4.37 5.56 -4.49
C PHE A 131 2.99 5.67 -3.84
N LEU A 132 2.02 4.87 -4.28
CA LEU A 132 0.67 4.90 -3.73
C LEU A 132 0.63 4.44 -2.27
N ILE A 133 1.24 3.28 -1.96
CA ILE A 133 1.17 2.69 -0.62
C ILE A 133 1.97 3.44 0.44
N THR A 134 2.78 4.41 0.07
CA THR A 134 3.54 5.24 1.02
C THR A 134 2.73 6.43 1.54
N HIS A 135 1.72 6.90 0.82
CA HIS A 135 0.82 7.95 1.28
C HIS A 135 -0.62 7.45 1.55
N ASP A 136 -1.13 6.46 0.81
CA ASP A 136 -2.37 5.72 1.15
C ASP A 136 -2.00 4.45 1.93
N LEU A 137 -1.82 4.61 3.24
CA LEU A 137 -1.22 3.63 4.11
C LEU A 137 -2.14 2.44 4.33
N ARG A 138 -1.62 1.24 4.02
CA ARG A 138 -2.32 -0.04 4.16
C ARG A 138 -1.45 -1.09 4.84
N THR A 139 -2.08 -2.11 5.38
CA THR A 139 -1.38 -3.27 5.97
C THR A 139 -0.46 -3.98 4.96
N ASP A 140 -0.74 -3.84 3.67
CA ASP A 140 -0.03 -4.51 2.58
C ASP A 140 1.44 -4.07 2.45
N THR A 141 1.76 -2.80 2.75
CA THR A 141 3.14 -2.31 2.78
C THR A 141 3.97 -3.06 3.81
N MET A 142 3.42 -3.21 5.01
CA MET A 142 4.11 -3.94 6.09
C MET A 142 4.19 -5.44 5.79
N LEU A 143 3.10 -6.04 5.29
CA LEU A 143 3.09 -7.44 4.90
C LEU A 143 4.18 -7.74 3.87
N MET A 144 4.27 -6.95 2.81
CA MET A 144 5.30 -7.08 1.79
C MET A 144 6.70 -7.03 2.39
N ALA A 145 6.95 -6.07 3.29
CA ALA A 145 8.25 -5.91 3.92
C ALA A 145 8.61 -7.09 4.82
N TRP A 146 7.69 -7.57 5.64
CA TRP A 146 7.90 -8.73 6.50
C TRP A 146 8.13 -10.00 5.69
N VAL A 147 7.35 -10.23 4.66
CA VAL A 147 7.47 -11.40 3.79
C VAL A 147 8.82 -11.44 3.10
N ILE A 148 9.25 -10.37 2.45
CA ILE A 148 10.55 -10.37 1.76
C ILE A 148 11.74 -10.38 2.72
N LEU A 149 11.62 -9.77 3.90
CA LEU A 149 12.60 -9.89 4.99
C LEU A 149 12.72 -11.36 5.43
N GLY A 150 11.60 -12.03 5.66
CA GLY A 150 11.56 -13.45 6.03
C GLY A 150 12.23 -14.32 4.97
N ILE A 151 11.92 -14.10 3.71
CA ILE A 151 12.50 -14.83 2.56
C ILE A 151 14.00 -14.58 2.44
N TRP A 152 14.45 -13.32 2.56
CA TRP A 152 15.88 -13.01 2.57
C TRP A 152 16.60 -13.70 3.72
N GLN A 153 16.11 -13.57 4.93
CA GLN A 153 16.76 -14.12 6.12
C GLN A 153 16.76 -15.65 6.11
N PHE A 154 15.68 -16.27 5.67
CA PHE A 154 15.63 -17.72 5.52
C PHE A 154 16.60 -18.21 4.44
N SER A 155 16.69 -17.53 3.28
CA SER A 155 17.70 -17.82 2.27
C SER A 155 19.12 -17.65 2.83
N SER A 156 19.39 -16.58 3.57
CA SER A 156 20.68 -16.35 4.23
C SER A 156 21.05 -17.48 5.18
N TRP A 157 20.06 -18.01 5.94
CA TRP A 157 20.27 -19.17 6.80
C TRP A 157 20.60 -20.43 5.98
N LEU A 158 19.98 -20.65 4.84
CA LEU A 158 20.29 -21.79 3.98
C LEU A 158 21.78 -21.80 3.56
N PHE A 159 22.36 -20.62 3.29
CA PHE A 159 23.79 -20.48 2.94
C PHE A 159 24.72 -20.50 4.15
N THR A 160 24.39 -19.77 5.21
CA THR A 160 25.31 -19.48 6.31
C THR A 160 25.13 -20.37 7.53
N LYS A 161 23.96 -21.00 7.67
CA LYS A 161 23.51 -21.77 8.85
C LYS A 161 23.52 -20.97 10.16
N LYS A 162 23.54 -19.61 10.08
CA LYS A 162 23.51 -18.75 11.26
C LYS A 162 22.10 -18.71 11.87
N TRP A 163 22.00 -19.04 13.15
CA TRP A 163 20.74 -19.02 13.90
C TRP A 163 20.03 -17.67 13.88
N ILE A 164 20.79 -16.57 13.95
CA ILE A 164 20.21 -15.24 13.91
C ILE A 164 19.36 -14.99 12.63
N SER A 165 19.82 -15.52 11.48
CA SER A 165 19.06 -15.39 10.23
C SER A 165 17.78 -16.22 10.29
N LEU A 166 17.82 -17.43 10.85
CA LEU A 166 16.62 -18.25 11.01
C LEU A 166 15.61 -17.59 11.97
N ILE A 167 16.09 -17.15 13.13
CA ILE A 167 15.25 -16.45 14.13
C ILE A 167 14.61 -15.22 13.50
N THR A 168 15.40 -14.36 12.82
CA THR A 168 14.87 -13.16 12.16
C THR A 168 13.83 -13.49 11.09
N ALA A 169 14.01 -14.61 10.34
CA ALA A 169 13.04 -15.06 9.36
C ALA A 169 11.68 -15.37 10.00
N PHE A 170 11.67 -16.14 11.09
CA PHE A 170 10.42 -16.52 11.75
C PHE A 170 9.80 -15.36 12.56
N VAL A 171 10.60 -14.45 13.11
CA VAL A 171 10.11 -13.18 13.68
C VAL A 171 9.41 -12.34 12.61
N ALA A 172 10.00 -12.24 11.43
CA ALA A 172 9.38 -11.52 10.33
C ALA A 172 8.04 -12.16 9.89
N VAL A 173 7.97 -13.50 9.86
CA VAL A 173 6.70 -14.21 9.59
C VAL A 173 5.67 -13.90 10.67
N ALA A 174 6.04 -13.96 11.96
CA ALA A 174 5.11 -13.64 13.06
C ALA A 174 4.57 -12.21 12.97
N PHE A 175 5.44 -11.24 12.73
CA PHE A 175 5.04 -9.83 12.55
C PHE A 175 4.18 -9.62 11.28
N GLY A 176 4.50 -10.34 10.22
CA GLY A 176 3.66 -10.37 9.02
C GLY A 176 2.27 -10.96 9.30
N MET A 177 2.17 -12.03 10.10
CA MET A 177 0.89 -12.59 10.53
C MET A 177 0.10 -11.59 11.37
N MET A 178 0.72 -10.92 12.34
CA MET A 178 0.09 -9.85 13.11
C MET A 178 -0.25 -8.60 12.28
N THR A 179 0.22 -8.51 11.04
CA THR A 179 -0.11 -7.42 10.10
C THR A 179 -1.33 -7.76 9.25
N LYS A 180 -1.43 -8.97 8.70
CA LYS A 180 -2.50 -9.35 7.75
C LYS A 180 -2.94 -10.82 7.83
N GLY A 181 -2.45 -11.58 8.78
CA GLY A 181 -2.85 -12.97 9.00
C GLY A 181 -1.96 -14.01 8.30
N PRO A 182 -2.46 -15.25 8.16
CA PRO A 182 -1.70 -16.43 7.73
C PRO A 182 -1.01 -16.31 6.37
N ILE A 183 -1.41 -15.38 5.49
CA ILE A 183 -0.75 -15.14 4.19
C ILE A 183 0.76 -14.88 4.34
N ALA A 184 1.18 -14.26 5.45
CA ALA A 184 2.59 -13.99 5.72
C ALA A 184 3.45 -15.26 5.90
N LEU A 185 2.84 -16.36 6.35
CA LEU A 185 3.46 -17.68 6.41
C LEU A 185 3.35 -18.42 5.08
N MET A 186 2.19 -18.28 4.40
CA MET A 186 1.92 -19.03 3.16
C MET A 186 2.84 -18.63 2.02
N VAL A 187 3.13 -17.33 1.85
CA VAL A 187 3.99 -16.84 0.75
C VAL A 187 5.41 -17.43 0.81
N PRO A 188 6.13 -17.43 1.95
CA PRO A 188 7.39 -18.16 2.08
C PRO A 188 7.26 -19.68 1.75
N ILE A 189 6.20 -20.35 2.20
CA ILE A 189 5.94 -21.76 1.88
C ILE A 189 5.79 -21.95 0.38
N PHE A 190 4.98 -21.12 -0.30
CA PHE A 190 4.78 -21.14 -1.74
C PHE A 190 6.07 -20.87 -2.52
N SER A 191 7.00 -20.14 -1.93
CA SER A 191 8.29 -19.84 -2.53
C SER A 191 9.31 -20.97 -2.35
N PHE A 192 9.49 -21.48 -1.12
CA PHE A 192 10.57 -22.42 -0.81
C PHE A 192 10.23 -23.88 -1.08
N VAL A 193 8.99 -24.31 -0.88
CA VAL A 193 8.63 -25.72 -1.11
C VAL A 193 8.87 -26.12 -2.56
N PRO A 194 8.39 -25.42 -3.60
CA PRO A 194 8.70 -25.75 -4.99
C PRO A 194 10.20 -25.65 -5.29
N HIS A 195 10.91 -24.66 -4.72
CA HIS A 195 12.35 -24.55 -4.87
C HIS A 195 13.09 -25.80 -4.38
N PHE A 196 12.73 -26.33 -3.20
CA PHE A 196 13.35 -27.55 -2.66
C PHE A 196 12.99 -28.80 -3.48
N LEU A 197 11.74 -28.88 -3.96
CA LEU A 197 11.27 -30.00 -4.80
C LEU A 197 12.02 -30.05 -6.14
N ILE A 198 12.17 -28.92 -6.82
CA ILE A 198 12.87 -28.82 -8.11
C ILE A 198 14.35 -29.13 -7.97
N HIS A 199 14.99 -28.67 -6.91
CA HIS A 199 16.37 -29.01 -6.58
C HIS A 199 16.53 -30.42 -6.01
N ARG A 200 15.44 -31.19 -5.87
CA ARG A 200 15.42 -32.54 -5.28
C ARG A 200 16.05 -32.63 -3.89
N ASN A 201 15.98 -31.51 -3.14
CA ASN A 201 16.55 -31.42 -1.80
C ASN A 201 15.47 -31.61 -0.73
N PHE A 202 14.85 -32.79 -0.72
CA PHE A 202 13.75 -33.14 0.18
C PHE A 202 14.13 -33.05 1.67
N LYS A 203 15.42 -33.21 2.00
CA LYS A 203 15.90 -33.09 3.38
C LYS A 203 15.69 -31.68 3.96
N LEU A 204 15.60 -30.66 3.11
CA LEU A 204 15.32 -29.28 3.55
C LEU A 204 13.85 -29.05 3.91
N LEU A 205 12.94 -29.97 3.54
CA LEU A 205 11.52 -29.86 3.93
C LEU A 205 11.29 -30.25 5.40
N PHE A 206 12.18 -31.10 5.97
CA PHE A 206 11.98 -31.72 7.28
C PHE A 206 13.15 -31.42 8.22
N LYS A 207 13.42 -30.14 8.43
CA LYS A 207 14.46 -29.68 9.36
C LYS A 207 13.88 -29.44 10.74
N TRP A 208 14.52 -30.00 11.78
CA TRP A 208 14.08 -29.81 13.17
C TRP A 208 14.14 -28.33 13.62
N GLU A 209 15.04 -27.54 13.00
CA GLU A 209 15.18 -26.10 13.24
C GLU A 209 13.87 -25.32 12.97
N TYR A 210 13.00 -25.88 12.13
CA TYR A 210 11.67 -25.28 11.86
C TYR A 210 10.74 -25.34 13.08
N LEU A 211 10.92 -26.35 13.97
CA LEU A 211 10.16 -26.42 15.23
C LEU A 211 10.47 -25.21 16.12
N VAL A 212 11.74 -24.79 16.18
CA VAL A 212 12.14 -23.57 16.88
C VAL A 212 11.48 -22.35 16.24
N GLY A 213 11.43 -22.30 14.91
CA GLY A 213 10.76 -21.24 14.18
C GLY A 213 9.25 -21.17 14.46
N VAL A 214 8.57 -22.31 14.46
CA VAL A 214 7.15 -22.39 14.83
C VAL A 214 6.93 -21.92 16.27
N LEU A 215 7.80 -22.33 17.21
CA LEU A 215 7.71 -21.87 18.60
C LEU A 215 7.86 -20.36 18.70
N ILE A 216 8.79 -19.75 17.94
CA ILE A 216 8.95 -18.29 17.88
C ILE A 216 7.67 -17.62 17.41
N ILE A 217 7.04 -18.14 16.33
CA ILE A 217 5.77 -17.60 15.83
C ILE A 217 4.71 -17.68 16.91
N LEU A 218 4.51 -18.85 17.51
CA LEU A 218 3.48 -19.06 18.54
C LEU A 218 3.66 -18.11 19.73
N VAL A 219 4.90 -17.97 20.23
CA VAL A 219 5.19 -17.07 21.36
C VAL A 219 4.91 -15.61 21.00
N LEU A 220 5.30 -15.16 19.80
CA LEU A 220 5.09 -13.77 19.38
C LEU A 220 3.62 -13.43 19.09
N LEU A 221 2.80 -14.41 18.72
CA LEU A 221 1.36 -14.21 18.51
C LEU A 221 0.55 -14.13 19.82
N ILE A 222 1.09 -14.60 20.96
CA ILE A 222 0.37 -14.62 22.24
C ILE A 222 -0.31 -13.28 22.60
N PRO A 223 0.33 -12.09 22.50
CA PRO A 223 -0.34 -10.85 22.88
C PRO A 223 -1.58 -10.56 22.03
N MET A 224 -1.52 -10.84 20.73
CA MET A 224 -2.66 -10.68 19.82
C MET A 224 -3.76 -11.70 20.14
N ASP A 225 -3.39 -12.95 20.36
CA ASP A 225 -4.35 -14.03 20.68
C ASP A 225 -5.07 -13.76 21.99
N ILE A 226 -4.37 -13.27 23.02
CA ILE A 226 -4.99 -12.82 24.27
C ILE A 226 -5.99 -11.69 24.00
N GLY A 227 -5.63 -10.69 23.19
CA GLY A 227 -6.51 -9.58 22.84
C GLY A 227 -7.78 -10.05 22.13
N LEU A 228 -7.64 -10.90 21.11
CA LEU A 228 -8.78 -11.47 20.38
C LEU A 228 -9.68 -12.32 21.28
N TYR A 229 -9.08 -13.17 22.11
CA TYR A 229 -9.83 -14.01 23.04
C TYR A 229 -10.62 -13.17 24.07
N GLN A 230 -9.96 -12.20 24.70
CA GLN A 230 -10.58 -11.31 25.70
C GLN A 230 -11.67 -10.43 25.10
N GLN A 231 -11.50 -9.95 23.87
CA GLN A 231 -12.44 -9.02 23.26
C GLN A 231 -13.67 -9.71 22.67
N PHE A 232 -13.53 -10.94 22.14
CA PHE A 232 -14.57 -11.62 21.38
C PHE A 232 -14.95 -13.00 21.96
N ASP A 233 -13.99 -13.89 22.21
CA ASP A 233 -14.27 -15.27 22.58
C ASP A 233 -14.88 -15.38 24.00
N LEU A 234 -14.52 -14.47 24.92
CA LEU A 234 -15.16 -14.36 26.24
C LEU A 234 -16.53 -13.67 26.22
N HIS A 235 -16.93 -13.12 25.06
CA HIS A 235 -18.15 -12.33 24.92
C HIS A 235 -19.04 -12.87 23.79
N PRO A 236 -19.62 -14.08 23.94
CA PRO A 236 -20.45 -14.69 22.91
C PRO A 236 -21.76 -13.93 22.65
N GLU A 237 -22.14 -13.00 23.52
CA GLU A 237 -23.29 -12.09 23.34
C GLU A 237 -23.02 -11.00 22.30
N LYS A 238 -21.77 -10.70 21.97
CA LYS A 238 -21.43 -9.65 21.00
C LYS A 238 -21.86 -10.03 19.58
N VAL A 239 -22.36 -9.04 18.86
CA VAL A 239 -22.74 -9.17 17.44
C VAL A 239 -21.67 -8.53 16.59
N MET A 240 -21.01 -9.33 15.75
CA MET A 240 -20.03 -8.87 14.76
C MET A 240 -20.48 -9.30 13.36
N TYR A 241 -20.54 -8.36 12.42
CA TYR A 241 -20.97 -8.63 11.05
C TYR A 241 -22.32 -9.39 10.98
N GLU A 242 -23.30 -8.93 11.75
CA GLU A 242 -24.66 -9.53 11.84
C GLU A 242 -24.69 -10.95 12.42
N LYS A 243 -23.59 -11.46 12.96
CA LYS A 243 -23.49 -12.77 13.60
C LYS A 243 -23.20 -12.62 15.08
N THR A 244 -23.98 -13.32 15.91
CA THR A 244 -23.74 -13.42 17.35
C THR A 244 -22.70 -14.49 17.64
N GLY A 245 -21.84 -14.27 18.64
CA GLY A 245 -20.86 -15.26 19.09
C GLY A 245 -19.70 -15.48 18.12
N THR A 246 -19.27 -14.45 17.42
CA THR A 246 -18.13 -14.52 16.52
C THR A 246 -16.83 -14.69 17.32
N SER A 247 -16.14 -15.83 17.16
CA SER A 247 -14.82 -16.05 17.75
C SER A 247 -13.76 -15.20 17.06
N GLY A 248 -13.03 -14.40 17.82
CA GLY A 248 -11.92 -13.57 17.33
C GLY A 248 -10.77 -14.43 16.80
N LEU A 249 -10.42 -15.50 17.51
CA LEU A 249 -9.36 -16.43 17.09
C LEU A 249 -9.72 -17.15 15.79
N ARG A 250 -10.93 -17.73 15.68
CA ARG A 250 -11.39 -18.38 14.45
C ARG A 250 -11.46 -17.40 13.29
N PHE A 251 -11.91 -16.16 13.54
CA PHE A 251 -11.98 -15.12 12.51
C PHE A 251 -10.62 -14.82 11.94
N PHE A 252 -9.62 -14.61 12.79
CA PHE A 252 -8.25 -14.28 12.37
C PHE A 252 -7.57 -15.44 11.62
N TYR A 253 -7.58 -16.66 12.19
CA TYR A 253 -6.84 -17.78 11.62
C TYR A 253 -7.54 -18.45 10.44
N TRP A 254 -8.87 -18.38 10.38
CA TRP A 254 -9.64 -19.11 9.36
C TRP A 254 -10.52 -18.19 8.51
N THR A 255 -11.52 -17.53 9.10
CA THR A 255 -12.61 -16.88 8.36
C THR A 255 -12.10 -15.78 7.43
N GLN A 256 -11.17 -14.95 7.90
CA GLN A 256 -10.63 -13.84 7.14
C GLN A 256 -9.61 -14.28 6.07
N SER A 257 -9.04 -15.45 6.17
CA SER A 257 -8.03 -15.97 5.24
C SER A 257 -8.58 -17.08 4.37
N PHE A 258 -8.64 -18.30 4.89
CA PHE A 258 -9.14 -19.46 4.15
C PHE A 258 -10.64 -19.39 3.90
N GLY A 259 -11.40 -18.79 4.79
CA GLY A 259 -12.84 -18.56 4.64
C GLY A 259 -13.21 -17.74 3.40
N ARG A 260 -12.30 -16.92 2.86
CA ARG A 260 -12.50 -16.20 1.59
C ARG A 260 -12.47 -17.12 0.37
N ILE A 261 -11.81 -18.26 0.47
CA ILE A 261 -11.76 -19.28 -0.58
C ILE A 261 -12.94 -20.24 -0.41
N THR A 262 -13.26 -20.63 0.83
CA THR A 262 -14.33 -21.58 1.13
C THR A 262 -15.73 -20.98 1.13
N GLY A 263 -15.86 -19.63 1.05
CA GLY A 263 -17.14 -18.94 1.09
C GLY A 263 -17.68 -18.63 2.50
N GLU A 264 -16.91 -18.89 3.57
CA GLU A 264 -17.28 -18.55 4.94
C GLU A 264 -17.02 -17.07 5.30
N SER A 265 -16.37 -16.32 4.44
CA SER A 265 -16.07 -14.91 4.68
C SER A 265 -17.34 -14.06 4.81
N VAL A 266 -17.29 -13.06 5.68
CA VAL A 266 -18.34 -12.03 5.78
C VAL A 266 -18.35 -11.06 4.59
N TRP A 267 -17.26 -11.02 3.84
CA TRP A 267 -17.09 -10.15 2.68
C TRP A 267 -17.34 -10.95 1.40
N HIS A 268 -18.33 -10.55 0.64
CA HIS A 268 -18.69 -11.15 -0.65
C HIS A 268 -18.69 -10.08 -1.72
N GLU A 269 -17.71 -10.16 -2.61
CA GLU A 269 -17.71 -9.43 -3.88
C GLU A 269 -17.35 -10.43 -4.98
N ASN A 270 -17.92 -10.25 -6.17
CA ASN A 270 -17.64 -11.12 -7.31
C ASN A 270 -16.24 -10.82 -7.86
N GLY A 271 -15.21 -11.26 -7.16
CA GLY A 271 -13.84 -11.22 -7.66
C GLY A 271 -13.68 -12.16 -8.87
N TYR A 272 -12.91 -11.76 -9.88
CA TYR A 272 -12.53 -12.63 -10.99
C TYR A 272 -11.02 -12.81 -11.04
N PHE A 273 -10.58 -13.96 -11.55
CA PHE A 273 -9.19 -14.39 -11.46
C PHE A 273 -8.17 -13.36 -11.98
N PHE A 274 -8.50 -12.64 -13.05
CA PHE A 274 -7.59 -11.64 -13.65
C PHE A 274 -7.63 -10.26 -12.99
N PHE A 275 -8.54 -10.00 -12.05
CA PHE A 275 -8.64 -8.71 -11.37
C PHE A 275 -7.31 -8.23 -10.76
N LEU A 276 -6.60 -9.12 -10.07
CA LEU A 276 -5.30 -8.78 -9.48
C LEU A 276 -4.21 -8.57 -10.53
N PHE A 277 -4.30 -9.25 -11.69
CA PHE A 277 -3.35 -9.04 -12.80
C PHE A 277 -3.57 -7.67 -13.46
N GLU A 278 -4.80 -7.27 -13.67
CA GLU A 278 -5.13 -5.92 -14.17
C GLU A 278 -4.58 -4.85 -13.23
N ASN A 279 -4.72 -5.06 -11.91
CA ASN A 279 -4.14 -4.16 -10.91
C ASN A 279 -2.60 -4.20 -10.91
N LEU A 280 -1.98 -5.34 -11.20
CA LEU A 280 -0.54 -5.43 -11.36
C LEU A 280 -0.06 -4.66 -12.60
N ILE A 281 -0.82 -4.64 -13.71
CA ILE A 281 -0.44 -3.94 -14.94
C ILE A 281 -0.16 -2.46 -14.67
N TRP A 282 -1.08 -1.75 -14.02
CA TRP A 282 -0.88 -0.33 -13.73
C TRP A 282 -0.03 -0.09 -12.47
N GLY A 283 -0.15 -0.96 -11.46
CA GLY A 283 0.60 -0.84 -10.20
C GLY A 283 2.10 -1.11 -10.38
N PHE A 284 2.48 -1.90 -11.38
CA PHE A 284 3.89 -2.18 -11.68
C PHE A 284 4.44 -1.35 -12.86
N LEU A 285 3.74 -0.32 -13.31
CA LEU A 285 4.33 0.67 -14.20
C LEU A 285 5.57 1.31 -13.54
N PRO A 286 6.63 1.59 -14.32
CA PRO A 286 6.78 1.39 -15.76
C PRO A 286 7.37 0.02 -16.16
N TRP A 287 7.47 -0.94 -15.26
CA TRP A 287 8.27 -2.16 -15.41
C TRP A 287 7.52 -3.39 -15.89
N ILE A 288 6.20 -3.30 -16.06
CA ILE A 288 5.33 -4.46 -16.34
C ILE A 288 5.74 -5.25 -17.59
N LEU A 289 6.18 -4.59 -18.66
CA LEU A 289 6.62 -5.27 -19.88
C LEU A 289 7.87 -6.14 -19.63
N PHE A 290 8.83 -5.62 -18.85
CA PHE A 290 10.04 -6.36 -18.50
C PHE A 290 9.73 -7.56 -17.61
N PHE A 291 8.75 -7.41 -16.71
CA PHE A 291 8.27 -8.52 -15.89
C PHE A 291 7.65 -9.62 -16.75
N ILE A 292 6.73 -9.27 -17.67
CA ILE A 292 6.07 -10.26 -18.54
C ILE A 292 7.10 -11.00 -19.40
N ILE A 293 8.05 -10.27 -20.01
CA ILE A 293 9.13 -10.85 -20.80
C ILE A 293 9.97 -11.79 -19.93
N GLY A 294 10.39 -11.33 -18.75
CA GLY A 294 11.19 -12.13 -17.82
C GLY A 294 10.46 -13.40 -17.36
N LEU A 295 9.19 -13.28 -17.01
CA LEU A 295 8.39 -14.44 -16.61
C LEU A 295 8.28 -15.48 -17.72
N VAL A 296 7.98 -15.05 -18.95
CA VAL A 296 7.89 -15.94 -20.12
C VAL A 296 9.25 -16.59 -20.41
N GLN A 297 10.35 -15.84 -20.34
CA GLN A 297 11.71 -16.38 -20.55
C GLN A 297 12.08 -17.44 -19.51
N GLU A 298 11.80 -17.18 -18.23
CA GLU A 298 12.09 -18.12 -17.15
C GLU A 298 11.24 -19.39 -17.25
N LEU A 299 9.94 -19.25 -17.52
CA LEU A 299 9.05 -20.40 -17.73
C LEU A 299 9.45 -21.22 -18.95
N TYR A 300 9.80 -20.56 -20.06
CA TYR A 300 10.32 -21.25 -21.24
C TYR A 300 11.60 -22.02 -20.93
N THR A 301 12.53 -21.41 -20.21
CA THR A 301 13.82 -22.00 -19.86
C THR A 301 13.65 -23.25 -18.98
N ILE A 302 12.80 -23.18 -17.95
CA ILE A 302 12.56 -24.32 -17.06
C ILE A 302 11.88 -25.48 -17.78
N LEU A 303 10.91 -25.19 -18.66
CA LEU A 303 10.22 -26.21 -19.46
C LEU A 303 11.18 -26.87 -20.46
N LYS A 304 11.98 -26.07 -21.17
CA LYS A 304 12.99 -26.55 -22.11
C LYS A 304 14.01 -27.47 -21.43
N ASN A 305 14.44 -27.12 -20.22
CA ASN A 305 15.39 -27.87 -19.43
C ASN A 305 14.74 -29.02 -18.64
N LYS A 306 13.46 -29.31 -18.88
CA LYS A 306 12.70 -30.41 -18.22
C LYS A 306 12.80 -30.33 -16.69
N PHE A 307 12.62 -29.14 -16.13
CA PHE A 307 12.74 -28.83 -14.70
C PHE A 307 14.11 -29.15 -14.10
N ARG A 308 15.18 -29.13 -14.90
CA ARG A 308 16.56 -29.22 -14.41
C ARG A 308 17.14 -27.84 -14.26
N ILE A 309 17.54 -27.49 -13.04
CA ILE A 309 18.10 -26.19 -12.66
C ILE A 309 19.49 -26.42 -12.13
N GLN A 310 20.38 -25.45 -12.35
CA GLN A 310 21.71 -25.50 -11.75
C GLN A 310 21.62 -25.32 -10.23
N SER A 311 22.55 -25.91 -9.49
CA SER A 311 22.49 -25.96 -8.02
C SER A 311 22.51 -24.59 -7.32
N HIS A 312 23.02 -23.56 -8.00
CA HIS A 312 23.10 -22.18 -7.49
C HIS A 312 21.98 -21.26 -7.99
N GLU A 313 21.12 -21.70 -8.92
CA GLU A 313 20.00 -20.90 -9.41
C GLU A 313 18.84 -20.91 -8.39
N GLU A 314 18.28 -19.73 -8.14
CA GLU A 314 17.07 -19.66 -7.32
C GLU A 314 15.81 -19.93 -8.14
N TRP A 315 14.92 -20.69 -7.54
CA TRP A 315 13.55 -20.89 -8.00
C TRP A 315 12.59 -20.62 -6.85
N ILE A 316 12.71 -19.41 -6.28
CA ILE A 316 11.93 -18.90 -5.14
C ILE A 316 10.97 -17.82 -5.64
N SER A 317 11.47 -16.92 -6.50
CA SER A 317 10.71 -15.78 -6.98
C SER A 317 9.54 -16.17 -7.88
N ILE A 318 9.72 -17.15 -8.79
CA ILE A 318 8.69 -17.56 -9.75
C ILE A 318 7.52 -18.26 -9.06
N PRO A 319 7.71 -19.35 -8.30
CA PRO A 319 6.59 -19.98 -7.59
C PRO A 319 6.03 -19.07 -6.50
N GLY A 320 6.86 -18.25 -5.84
CA GLY A 320 6.41 -17.23 -4.90
C GLY A 320 5.42 -16.26 -5.54
N PHE A 321 5.67 -15.83 -6.77
CA PHE A 321 4.71 -15.03 -7.53
C PHE A 321 3.50 -15.88 -7.98
N LEU A 322 3.72 -16.97 -8.75
CA LEU A 322 2.64 -17.69 -9.43
C LEU A 322 1.64 -18.31 -8.44
N ILE A 323 2.14 -18.99 -7.40
CA ILE A 323 1.27 -19.68 -6.45
C ILE A 323 0.54 -18.65 -5.57
N THR A 324 1.23 -17.61 -5.12
CA THR A 324 0.58 -16.53 -4.34
C THR A 324 -0.47 -15.80 -5.18
N TYR A 325 -0.17 -15.45 -6.42
CA TYR A 325 -1.13 -14.84 -7.34
C TYR A 325 -2.35 -15.74 -7.53
N THR A 326 -2.14 -17.04 -7.78
CA THR A 326 -3.24 -18.00 -7.95
C THR A 326 -4.09 -18.10 -6.68
N ALA A 327 -3.46 -18.24 -5.51
CA ALA A 327 -4.16 -18.33 -4.24
C ALA A 327 -5.01 -17.09 -3.93
N LEU A 328 -4.50 -15.90 -4.25
CA LEU A 328 -5.24 -14.64 -4.09
C LEU A 328 -6.30 -14.46 -5.19
N GLY A 329 -6.02 -14.89 -6.42
CA GLY A 329 -6.91 -14.77 -7.58
C GLY A 329 -8.15 -15.66 -7.51
N ILE A 330 -8.10 -16.78 -6.80
CA ILE A 330 -9.26 -17.66 -6.56
C ILE A 330 -10.10 -17.22 -5.35
N SER A 331 -9.68 -16.18 -4.62
CA SER A 331 -10.43 -15.63 -3.48
C SER A 331 -11.70 -14.94 -3.97
N ASN A 332 -12.82 -15.16 -3.30
CA ASN A 332 -14.12 -14.53 -3.59
C ASN A 332 -14.15 -13.03 -3.25
N TYR A 333 -13.21 -12.54 -2.44
CA TYR A 333 -13.07 -11.13 -2.11
C TYR A 333 -11.67 -10.65 -2.43
N GLN A 334 -11.57 -9.68 -3.33
CA GLN A 334 -10.30 -9.16 -3.82
C GLN A 334 -10.29 -7.63 -3.78
N LEU A 335 -9.18 -7.06 -3.30
CA LEU A 335 -8.91 -5.62 -3.37
C LEU A 335 -7.62 -5.38 -4.18
N PRO A 336 -7.50 -4.24 -4.89
CA PRO A 336 -6.38 -3.96 -5.79
C PRO A 336 -5.00 -4.16 -5.15
N HIS A 337 -4.86 -3.78 -3.89
CA HIS A 337 -3.60 -3.80 -3.16
C HIS A 337 -3.18 -5.19 -2.64
N TYR A 338 -4.04 -6.23 -2.74
CA TYR A 338 -3.67 -7.59 -2.29
C TYR A 338 -2.49 -8.17 -3.06
N ILE A 339 -2.30 -7.74 -4.32
CA ILE A 339 -1.17 -8.19 -5.14
C ILE A 339 0.19 -7.64 -4.68
N TYR A 340 0.23 -6.63 -3.80
CA TYR A 340 1.48 -5.95 -3.47
C TYR A 340 2.49 -6.83 -2.74
N VAL A 341 2.05 -7.86 -2.05
CA VAL A 341 2.93 -8.83 -1.37
C VAL A 341 3.90 -9.52 -2.33
N VAL A 342 3.56 -9.64 -3.62
CA VAL A 342 4.41 -10.28 -4.63
C VAL A 342 5.33 -9.31 -5.40
N LEU A 343 5.21 -7.99 -5.19
CA LEU A 343 6.01 -7.00 -5.92
C LEU A 343 7.53 -7.23 -5.83
N PRO A 344 8.11 -7.66 -4.70
CA PRO A 344 9.53 -8.01 -4.65
C PRO A 344 9.93 -9.09 -5.66
N PHE A 345 9.14 -10.15 -5.79
CA PHE A 345 9.39 -11.23 -6.76
C PHE A 345 9.27 -10.73 -8.20
N VAL A 346 8.21 -9.98 -8.48
CA VAL A 346 7.97 -9.34 -9.79
C VAL A 346 9.14 -8.44 -10.17
N SER A 347 9.68 -7.70 -9.19
CA SER A 347 10.84 -6.80 -9.38
C SER A 347 12.13 -7.56 -9.70
N ILE A 348 12.36 -8.71 -9.05
CA ILE A 348 13.53 -9.55 -9.32
C ILE A 348 13.45 -10.14 -10.74
N ILE A 349 12.30 -10.67 -11.14
CA ILE A 349 12.06 -11.23 -12.47
C ILE A 349 12.26 -10.14 -13.54
N ALA A 350 11.70 -8.95 -13.33
CA ALA A 350 11.87 -7.81 -14.24
C ALA A 350 13.33 -7.36 -14.35
N ALA A 351 14.04 -7.29 -13.21
CA ALA A 351 15.46 -6.88 -13.18
C ALA A 351 16.36 -7.86 -13.94
N LYS A 352 16.13 -9.16 -13.83
CA LYS A 352 16.82 -10.19 -14.62
C LYS A 352 16.62 -9.97 -16.12
N SER A 353 15.38 -9.73 -16.53
CA SER A 353 15.04 -9.44 -17.93
C SER A 353 15.70 -8.16 -18.43
N ILE A 354 15.64 -7.07 -17.67
CA ILE A 354 16.30 -5.81 -18.02
C ILE A 354 17.82 -6.01 -18.15
N TYR A 355 18.44 -6.68 -17.19
CA TYR A 355 19.88 -6.94 -17.22
C TYR A 355 20.29 -7.77 -18.43
N SER A 356 19.55 -8.83 -18.74
CA SER A 356 19.76 -9.64 -19.95
C SER A 356 19.65 -8.80 -21.23
N LEU A 357 18.63 -7.96 -21.33
CA LEU A 357 18.46 -7.05 -22.48
C LEU A 357 19.59 -6.03 -22.61
N ILE A 358 20.22 -5.60 -21.51
CA ILE A 358 21.33 -4.65 -21.54
C ILE A 358 22.62 -5.34 -21.98
N THR A 359 22.89 -6.54 -21.47
CA THR A 359 24.18 -7.23 -21.61
C THR A 359 24.30 -8.06 -22.87
N VAL A 360 23.19 -8.71 -23.30
CA VAL A 360 23.19 -9.59 -24.48
C VAL A 360 22.84 -8.78 -25.73
N ASN A 361 23.76 -8.76 -26.71
CA ASN A 361 23.61 -7.92 -27.92
C ASN A 361 22.75 -8.55 -29.03
N GLU A 362 22.28 -9.78 -28.84
CA GLU A 362 21.75 -10.61 -29.95
C GLU A 362 20.39 -10.18 -30.51
N ASN A 363 19.57 -9.39 -29.79
CA ASN A 363 18.21 -9.04 -30.23
C ASN A 363 17.97 -7.51 -30.34
N LYS A 364 18.60 -6.86 -31.31
CA LYS A 364 18.36 -5.44 -31.60
C LYS A 364 16.89 -5.12 -31.90
N ILE A 365 16.20 -6.02 -32.61
CA ILE A 365 14.79 -5.86 -32.98
C ILE A 365 13.93 -5.83 -31.72
N LEU A 366 14.08 -6.80 -30.83
CA LEU A 366 13.33 -6.86 -29.57
C LEU A 366 13.58 -5.61 -28.70
N LYS A 367 14.84 -5.17 -28.58
CA LYS A 367 15.19 -3.94 -27.85
C LYS A 367 14.49 -2.71 -28.43
N ASN A 368 14.44 -2.59 -29.76
CA ASN A 368 13.77 -1.49 -30.42
C ASN A 368 12.26 -1.54 -30.20
N ILE A 369 11.62 -2.71 -30.33
CA ILE A 369 10.19 -2.90 -30.07
C ILE A 369 9.85 -2.50 -28.64
N ILE A 370 10.58 -3.02 -27.65
CA ILE A 370 10.38 -2.68 -26.23
C ILE A 370 10.56 -1.18 -25.99
N SER A 371 11.59 -0.57 -26.60
CA SER A 371 11.84 0.87 -26.45
C SER A 371 10.70 1.71 -27.03
N VAL A 372 10.17 1.33 -28.20
CA VAL A 372 9.05 2.03 -28.84
C VAL A 372 7.76 1.88 -27.99
N ILE A 373 7.43 0.65 -27.57
CA ILE A 373 6.24 0.41 -26.75
C ILE A 373 6.33 1.20 -25.44
N ASN A 374 7.46 1.13 -24.73
CA ASN A 374 7.65 1.90 -23.50
C ASN A 374 7.59 3.42 -23.77
N GLY A 375 8.18 3.90 -24.86
CA GLY A 375 8.12 5.32 -25.24
C GLY A 375 6.67 5.80 -25.46
N ILE A 376 5.83 4.99 -26.10
CA ILE A 376 4.40 5.27 -26.28
C ILE A 376 3.67 5.28 -24.93
N LEU A 377 3.89 4.26 -24.10
CA LEU A 377 3.26 4.16 -22.78
C LEU A 377 3.62 5.34 -21.89
N PHE A 378 4.88 5.74 -21.86
CA PHE A 378 5.34 6.86 -21.02
C PHE A 378 4.80 8.20 -21.52
N SER A 379 4.75 8.40 -22.83
CA SER A 379 4.11 9.58 -23.43
C SER A 379 2.64 9.65 -23.08
N LEU A 380 1.94 8.51 -23.12
CA LEU A 380 0.54 8.42 -22.72
C LEU A 380 0.34 8.77 -21.23
N VAL A 381 1.19 8.22 -20.35
CA VAL A 381 1.15 8.53 -18.90
C VAL A 381 1.34 10.02 -18.66
N LEU A 382 2.30 10.67 -19.32
CA LEU A 382 2.53 12.11 -19.19
C LEU A 382 1.36 12.94 -19.76
N CYS A 383 0.75 12.52 -20.87
CA CYS A 383 -0.45 13.18 -21.39
C CYS A 383 -1.63 13.07 -20.45
N ILE A 384 -1.88 11.88 -19.88
CA ILE A 384 -2.94 11.67 -18.89
C ILE A 384 -2.67 12.52 -17.65
N LEU A 385 -1.45 12.54 -17.16
CA LEU A 385 -1.05 13.37 -16.02
C LEU A 385 -1.36 14.85 -16.28
N PHE A 386 -0.95 15.38 -17.44
CA PHE A 386 -1.21 16.77 -17.82
C PHE A 386 -2.71 17.09 -17.84
N VAL A 387 -3.51 16.20 -18.43
CA VAL A 387 -4.97 16.31 -18.42
C VAL A 387 -5.53 16.30 -17.00
N LEU A 388 -5.08 15.38 -16.14
CA LEU A 388 -5.54 15.27 -14.75
C LEU A 388 -5.17 16.48 -13.89
N LEU A 389 -4.06 17.14 -14.17
CA LEU A 389 -3.65 18.32 -13.40
C LEU A 389 -4.39 19.58 -13.81
N ILE A 390 -4.69 19.74 -15.09
CA ILE A 390 -5.28 20.99 -15.62
C ILE A 390 -6.81 20.96 -15.62
N ILE A 391 -7.41 19.91 -16.17
CA ILE A 391 -8.87 19.90 -16.41
C ILE A 391 -9.67 19.88 -15.11
N PRO A 392 -9.44 18.97 -14.15
CA PRO A 392 -10.31 18.87 -12.97
C PRO A 392 -10.29 20.10 -12.07
N PHE A 393 -9.12 20.66 -11.80
CA PHE A 393 -8.97 21.65 -10.73
C PHE A 393 -8.51 23.03 -11.23
N GLY A 394 -8.36 23.22 -12.55
CA GLY A 394 -7.89 24.48 -13.11
C GLY A 394 -6.54 24.91 -12.57
N LEU A 395 -5.66 23.93 -12.28
CA LEU A 395 -4.35 24.21 -11.70
C LEU A 395 -3.53 25.09 -12.62
N ASN A 396 -2.71 25.97 -12.03
CA ASN A 396 -1.92 26.92 -12.79
C ASN A 396 -0.99 26.20 -13.78
N TYR A 397 -1.39 26.20 -15.05
CA TYR A 397 -0.67 25.49 -16.12
C TYR A 397 0.76 26.02 -16.32
N TYR A 398 1.02 27.31 -16.00
CA TYR A 398 2.35 27.87 -16.09
C TYR A 398 3.32 27.19 -15.10
N LEU A 399 2.89 27.06 -13.84
CA LEU A 399 3.72 26.43 -12.80
C LEU A 399 4.00 24.95 -13.13
N ILE A 400 2.98 24.22 -13.59
CA ILE A 400 3.11 22.83 -14.00
C ILE A 400 4.05 22.72 -15.20
N SER A 401 3.86 23.57 -16.21
CA SER A 401 4.68 23.57 -17.42
C SER A 401 6.14 23.89 -17.10
N ILE A 402 6.39 24.87 -16.23
CA ILE A 402 7.76 25.21 -15.78
C ILE A 402 8.37 24.03 -15.04
N THR A 403 7.63 23.38 -14.13
CA THR A 403 8.12 22.22 -13.39
C THR A 403 8.47 21.08 -14.35
N VAL A 404 7.59 20.74 -15.27
CA VAL A 404 7.83 19.71 -16.31
C VAL A 404 9.02 20.09 -17.18
N LEU A 405 9.12 21.36 -17.60
CA LEU A 405 10.21 21.85 -18.43
C LEU A 405 11.57 21.75 -17.69
N ILE A 406 11.62 22.14 -16.41
CA ILE A 406 12.83 21.99 -15.59
C ILE A 406 13.27 20.52 -15.53
N PHE A 407 12.32 19.59 -15.30
CA PHE A 407 12.65 18.17 -15.29
C PHE A 407 13.10 17.65 -16.65
N ILE A 408 12.51 18.09 -17.74
CA ILE A 408 12.94 17.76 -19.11
C ILE A 408 14.36 18.27 -19.33
N ILE A 409 14.67 19.51 -18.94
CA ILE A 409 16.01 20.09 -19.07
C ILE A 409 17.02 19.28 -18.25
N ILE A 410 16.70 18.96 -16.98
CA ILE A 410 17.57 18.14 -16.12
C ILE A 410 17.80 16.76 -16.75
N PHE A 411 16.74 16.13 -17.25
CA PHE A 411 16.82 14.84 -17.94
C PHE A 411 17.74 14.90 -19.15
N TRP A 412 17.55 15.85 -20.07
CA TRP A 412 18.37 16.03 -21.27
C TRP A 412 19.81 16.40 -20.92
N TYR A 413 20.02 17.29 -19.95
CA TYR A 413 21.37 17.66 -19.50
C TYR A 413 22.13 16.45 -18.95
N SER A 414 21.49 15.61 -18.17
CA SER A 414 22.09 14.38 -17.65
C SER A 414 22.46 13.39 -18.76
N ASN A 415 21.63 13.32 -19.82
CA ASN A 415 21.87 12.44 -20.96
C ASN A 415 22.99 12.95 -21.92
N PHE A 416 23.16 14.27 -22.05
CA PHE A 416 24.19 14.82 -22.96
C PHE A 416 25.58 14.76 -22.34
N LYS A 417 25.74 14.93 -21.03
CA LYS A 417 27.05 14.98 -20.37
C LYS A 417 27.65 13.62 -20.02
N GLN A 418 26.86 12.57 -19.93
CA GLN A 418 27.38 11.24 -19.58
C GLN A 418 27.30 10.28 -20.77
N LYS A 419 28.40 9.58 -21.04
CA LYS A 419 28.37 8.37 -21.88
C LYS A 419 27.33 7.43 -21.22
N GLN A 420 26.26 7.11 -21.95
CA GLN A 420 25.05 6.40 -21.48
C GLN A 420 25.43 5.16 -20.66
N ILE A 421 25.32 5.27 -19.34
CA ILE A 421 25.57 4.16 -18.41
C ILE A 421 24.28 3.35 -18.26
N LEU A 422 23.13 4.02 -18.27
CA LEU A 422 21.80 3.42 -18.21
C LEU A 422 21.12 3.52 -19.58
N PRO A 423 20.48 2.48 -20.08
CA PRO A 423 19.75 2.57 -21.33
C PRO A 423 18.71 3.68 -21.30
N LYS A 424 18.57 4.41 -22.40
CA LYS A 424 17.64 5.55 -22.51
C LYS A 424 16.22 5.21 -22.08
N THR A 425 15.76 4.01 -22.42
CA THR A 425 14.42 3.55 -22.05
C THR A 425 14.21 3.51 -20.53
N ILE A 426 15.21 3.02 -19.76
CA ILE A 426 15.14 2.94 -18.31
C ILE A 426 15.18 4.33 -17.69
N GLN A 427 16.04 5.21 -18.21
CA GLN A 427 16.12 6.61 -17.75
C GLN A 427 14.80 7.34 -17.99
N PHE A 428 14.20 7.15 -19.16
CA PHE A 428 12.90 7.75 -19.49
C PHE A 428 11.77 7.20 -18.61
N ALA A 429 11.79 5.89 -18.32
CA ALA A 429 10.87 5.25 -17.38
C ALA A 429 10.96 5.86 -15.98
N LEU A 430 12.17 5.98 -15.44
CA LEU A 430 12.42 6.56 -14.12
C LEU A 430 12.01 8.03 -14.06
N PHE A 431 12.35 8.81 -15.09
CA PHE A 431 11.93 10.19 -15.21
C PHE A 431 10.41 10.32 -15.18
N THR A 432 9.72 9.56 -16.04
CA THR A 432 8.26 9.61 -16.15
C THR A 432 7.58 9.28 -14.81
N ILE A 433 7.99 8.21 -14.13
CA ILE A 433 7.35 7.79 -12.90
C ILE A 433 7.61 8.75 -11.75
N LEU A 434 8.83 9.29 -11.64
CA LEU A 434 9.20 10.26 -10.61
C LEU A 434 8.43 11.57 -10.77
N ILE A 435 8.40 12.14 -11.99
CA ILE A 435 7.67 13.39 -12.24
C ILE A 435 6.16 13.20 -12.06
N THR A 436 5.62 12.07 -12.51
CA THR A 436 4.20 11.76 -12.35
C THR A 436 3.82 11.76 -10.87
N ASN A 437 4.53 11.01 -10.04
CA ASN A 437 4.19 10.90 -8.63
C ASN A 437 4.49 12.17 -7.84
N LEU A 438 5.55 12.90 -8.20
CA LEU A 438 5.81 14.21 -7.60
C LEU A 438 4.65 15.18 -7.85
N LEU A 439 4.19 15.30 -9.10
CA LEU A 439 3.11 16.21 -9.46
C LEU A 439 1.75 15.78 -8.91
N LEU A 440 1.46 14.47 -8.88
CA LEU A 440 0.27 13.95 -8.22
C LEU A 440 0.26 14.27 -6.73
N ASN A 441 1.38 14.06 -6.03
CA ASN A 441 1.49 14.30 -4.60
C ASN A 441 1.42 15.78 -4.22
N VAL A 442 1.99 16.66 -5.03
CA VAL A 442 2.04 18.11 -4.70
C VAL A 442 0.80 18.86 -5.15
N PHE A 443 0.18 18.44 -6.27
CA PHE A 443 -0.92 19.21 -6.88
C PHE A 443 -2.24 18.45 -6.88
N PHE A 444 -2.30 17.22 -7.38
CA PHE A 444 -3.56 16.53 -7.61
C PHE A 444 -4.23 16.05 -6.32
N TYR A 445 -3.54 15.24 -5.54
CA TYR A 445 -4.12 14.66 -4.31
C TYR A 445 -4.49 15.73 -3.26
N PRO A 446 -3.70 16.76 -2.98
CA PRO A 446 -4.13 17.79 -2.05
C PRO A 446 -5.43 18.48 -2.48
N LYS A 447 -5.58 18.77 -3.79
CA LYS A 447 -6.82 19.37 -4.32
C LYS A 447 -8.02 18.42 -4.32
N LEU A 448 -7.79 17.14 -4.61
CA LEU A 448 -8.83 16.11 -4.51
C LEU A 448 -9.35 16.00 -3.07
N LEU A 449 -8.44 15.98 -2.09
CA LEU A 449 -8.77 15.76 -0.69
C LEU A 449 -9.36 17.01 0.02
N GLU A 450 -9.38 18.16 -0.64
CA GLU A 450 -10.20 19.30 -0.20
C GLU A 450 -11.70 18.96 -0.24
N TYR A 451 -12.13 18.00 -1.06
CA TYR A 451 -13.51 17.52 -1.14
C TYR A 451 -13.85 16.42 -0.14
N GLN A 452 -12.89 15.91 0.64
CA GLN A 452 -13.16 14.95 1.71
C GLN A 452 -13.89 15.65 2.86
N LEU A 453 -15.05 15.14 3.28
CA LEU A 453 -15.95 15.81 4.22
C LEU A 453 -15.25 16.24 5.51
N GLY A 454 -14.55 15.32 6.16
CA GLY A 454 -13.89 15.60 7.43
C GLY A 454 -12.82 16.69 7.33
N ASN A 455 -12.08 16.78 6.21
CA ASN A 455 -11.09 17.83 5.98
C ASN A 455 -11.76 19.21 5.88
N SER A 456 -12.86 19.28 5.12
CA SER A 456 -13.62 20.52 4.91
C SER A 456 -14.28 20.99 6.21
N VAL A 457 -14.92 20.08 6.96
CA VAL A 457 -15.58 20.39 8.24
C VAL A 457 -14.56 20.80 9.30
N THR A 458 -13.43 20.09 9.40
CA THR A 458 -12.35 20.46 10.35
C THR A 458 -11.80 21.85 10.05
N LYS A 459 -11.58 22.16 8.77
CA LYS A 459 -11.15 23.49 8.35
C LYS A 459 -12.18 24.56 8.75
N TYR A 460 -13.47 24.27 8.57
CA TYR A 460 -14.56 25.17 8.98
C TYR A 460 -14.56 25.42 10.49
N ILE A 461 -14.56 24.34 11.30
CA ILE A 461 -14.53 24.42 12.77
C ILE A 461 -13.35 25.26 13.27
N ASN A 462 -12.16 25.04 12.71
CA ASN A 462 -10.95 25.76 13.09
C ASN A 462 -10.99 27.24 12.66
N THR A 463 -11.53 27.53 11.46
CA THR A 463 -11.63 28.90 10.94
C THR A 463 -12.57 29.75 11.78
N TYR A 464 -13.71 29.19 12.15
CA TYR A 464 -14.72 29.91 12.94
C TYR A 464 -14.57 29.70 14.45
N LYS A 465 -13.52 28.94 14.89
CA LYS A 465 -13.21 28.66 16.30
C LYS A 465 -14.40 28.07 17.07
N ILE A 466 -15.15 27.17 16.42
CA ILE A 466 -16.30 26.51 17.03
C ILE A 466 -15.81 25.54 18.11
N ASP A 467 -16.46 25.57 19.29
CA ASP A 467 -16.17 24.56 20.31
C ASP A 467 -16.67 23.19 19.83
N LYS A 468 -15.75 22.23 19.72
CA LYS A 468 -16.03 20.88 19.25
C LYS A 468 -17.05 20.13 20.08
N LYS A 469 -17.21 20.49 21.37
CA LYS A 469 -18.20 19.92 22.28
C LYS A 469 -19.64 20.28 21.91
N ASN A 470 -19.81 21.40 21.20
CA ASN A 470 -21.10 21.92 20.75
C ASN A 470 -21.36 21.62 19.28
N PHE A 471 -20.56 20.72 18.66
CA PHE A 471 -20.73 20.34 17.27
C PHE A 471 -21.13 18.86 17.17
N TYR A 472 -22.27 18.57 16.57
CA TYR A 472 -22.89 17.26 16.50
C TYR A 472 -23.05 16.78 15.07
N LEU A 473 -23.02 15.46 14.86
CA LEU A 473 -23.27 14.81 13.57
C LEU A 473 -24.66 14.17 13.56
N TYR A 474 -25.52 14.57 12.63
CA TYR A 474 -26.86 14.00 12.53
C TYR A 474 -26.88 12.81 11.57
N LYS A 475 -26.92 11.59 12.12
CA LYS A 475 -26.95 10.33 11.36
C LYS A 475 -25.83 10.21 10.32
N ILE A 476 -24.66 10.80 10.62
CA ILE A 476 -23.46 10.67 9.80
C ILE A 476 -22.52 9.73 10.53
N TYR A 477 -22.29 8.57 9.94
CA TYR A 477 -21.47 7.51 10.51
C TYR A 477 -20.19 7.32 9.69
N GLY A 478 -19.09 6.98 10.37
CA GLY A 478 -17.87 6.56 9.71
C GLY A 478 -16.98 7.68 9.17
N GLU A 479 -17.26 8.94 9.53
CA GLU A 479 -16.41 10.10 9.14
C GLU A 479 -15.14 10.18 10.00
N ARG A 480 -14.22 9.26 9.76
CA ARG A 480 -13.00 9.10 10.56
C ARG A 480 -12.00 10.22 10.33
N SER A 481 -12.02 10.83 9.14
CA SER A 481 -11.17 11.98 8.83
C SER A 481 -11.51 13.19 9.69
N LEU A 482 -12.78 13.41 10.01
CA LEU A 482 -13.22 14.46 10.90
C LEU A 482 -12.67 14.25 12.31
N ASP A 483 -12.81 13.04 12.86
CA ASP A 483 -12.32 12.69 14.20
C ASP A 483 -10.80 12.83 14.30
N PHE A 484 -10.09 12.36 13.27
CA PHE A 484 -8.62 12.39 13.26
C PHE A 484 -8.09 13.82 13.20
N TYR A 485 -8.52 14.62 12.21
CA TYR A 485 -8.01 15.97 11.99
C TYR A 485 -8.45 16.98 13.05
N SER A 486 -9.62 16.78 13.64
CA SER A 486 -10.05 17.59 14.77
C SER A 486 -9.42 17.16 16.10
N ASN A 487 -8.78 15.99 16.14
CA ASN A 487 -8.34 15.32 17.37
C ASN A 487 -9.47 15.24 18.43
N TYR A 488 -10.69 14.95 17.98
CA TYR A 488 -11.88 14.90 18.79
C TYR A 488 -12.86 13.87 18.21
N SER A 489 -13.52 13.09 19.05
CA SER A 489 -14.54 12.14 18.61
C SER A 489 -15.92 12.80 18.77
N PHE A 490 -16.54 13.14 17.64
CA PHE A 490 -17.82 13.84 17.62
C PHE A 490 -18.98 12.90 17.97
N GLN A 491 -19.96 13.47 18.69
CA GLN A 491 -21.18 12.73 19.02
C GLN A 491 -22.10 12.66 17.80
N ILE A 492 -22.57 11.44 17.52
CA ILE A 492 -23.58 11.19 16.51
C ILE A 492 -24.93 11.17 17.22
N ILE A 493 -25.87 11.99 16.75
CA ILE A 493 -27.22 12.05 17.29
C ILE A 493 -28.25 11.59 16.24
N GLU A 494 -29.32 11.01 16.71
CA GLU A 494 -30.47 10.56 15.89
C GLU A 494 -31.70 11.44 16.05
N ASP A 495 -31.76 12.22 17.15
CA ASP A 495 -32.84 13.16 17.45
C ASP A 495 -32.24 14.55 17.78
N GLU A 496 -32.72 15.57 17.08
CA GLU A 496 -32.28 16.95 17.24
C GLU A 496 -32.81 17.63 18.50
N LYS A 497 -33.79 17.02 19.20
CA LYS A 497 -34.40 17.60 20.41
C LYS A 497 -33.42 17.80 21.56
N ALA A 498 -32.40 16.97 21.63
CA ALA A 498 -31.38 17.03 22.67
C ALA A 498 -30.41 18.25 22.55
N LEU A 499 -30.42 18.95 21.41
CA LEU A 499 -29.51 20.09 21.18
C LEU A 499 -29.94 21.33 21.93
N LYS A 500 -28.95 22.12 22.38
CA LYS A 500 -29.14 23.40 23.07
C LYS A 500 -29.05 24.57 22.08
N PRO A 501 -29.62 25.74 22.40
CA PRO A 501 -29.27 26.97 21.68
C PRO A 501 -27.75 27.18 21.72
N SER A 502 -27.11 27.47 20.62
CA SER A 502 -25.64 27.54 20.42
C SER A 502 -24.97 26.25 19.93
N ASP A 503 -25.67 25.13 19.88
CA ASP A 503 -25.13 23.90 19.28
C ASP A 503 -25.18 23.98 17.76
N TYR A 504 -24.16 23.37 17.15
CA TYR A 504 -24.04 23.21 15.70
C TYR A 504 -24.35 21.79 15.29
N LEU A 505 -24.99 21.62 14.15
CA LEU A 505 -25.39 20.34 13.60
C LEU A 505 -24.88 20.20 12.16
N LEU A 506 -24.10 19.15 11.89
CA LEU A 506 -23.77 18.72 10.53
C LEU A 506 -24.79 17.69 10.07
N ILE A 507 -25.44 17.94 8.94
CA ILE A 507 -26.47 17.06 8.39
C ILE A 507 -26.34 16.95 6.87
N SER A 508 -26.55 15.74 6.31
CA SER A 508 -26.68 15.58 4.86
C SER A 508 -27.95 16.27 4.35
N ASN A 509 -27.86 16.93 3.20
CA ASN A 509 -29.01 17.56 2.53
C ASN A 509 -30.16 16.57 2.28
N LYS A 510 -29.83 15.28 2.08
CA LYS A 510 -30.81 14.19 1.85
C LYS A 510 -31.68 13.88 3.06
N LEU A 511 -31.22 14.25 4.28
CA LEU A 511 -31.90 14.04 5.55
C LEU A 511 -32.60 15.30 6.08
N THR A 512 -32.51 16.42 5.36
CA THR A 512 -33.09 17.69 5.81
C THR A 512 -34.59 17.69 5.64
N THR A 513 -35.32 17.88 6.76
CA THR A 513 -36.80 18.00 6.80
C THR A 513 -37.23 19.46 6.94
N LYS A 514 -38.53 19.74 6.66
CA LYS A 514 -39.09 21.07 6.86
C LYS A 514 -39.01 21.51 8.34
N ASP A 515 -39.21 20.57 9.28
CA ASP A 515 -39.14 20.83 10.73
C ASP A 515 -37.74 21.25 11.17
N LEU A 516 -36.68 20.64 10.61
CA LEU A 516 -35.33 21.05 10.87
C LEU A 516 -35.05 22.48 10.36
N LEU A 517 -35.55 22.84 9.16
CA LEU A 517 -35.40 24.20 8.63
C LEU A 517 -36.15 25.26 9.43
N THR A 518 -37.22 24.89 10.16
CA THR A 518 -37.91 25.84 11.05
C THR A 518 -37.18 26.07 12.35
N ASN A 519 -36.52 25.06 12.92
CA ASN A 519 -35.85 25.09 14.22
C ASN A 519 -34.38 25.48 14.17
N PHE A 520 -33.77 25.46 12.98
CA PHE A 520 -32.36 25.73 12.78
C PHE A 520 -32.14 26.80 11.71
N ASN A 521 -31.06 27.56 11.87
CA ASN A 521 -30.54 28.46 10.84
C ASN A 521 -29.44 27.75 10.04
N THR A 522 -29.56 27.74 8.73
CA THR A 522 -28.46 27.28 7.85
C THR A 522 -27.34 28.31 7.91
N ILE A 523 -26.19 27.92 8.43
CA ILE A 523 -25.02 28.80 8.55
C ILE A 523 -24.14 28.66 7.33
N ASP A 524 -23.89 27.41 6.87
CA ASP A 524 -23.03 27.15 5.71
C ASP A 524 -23.41 25.82 5.03
N THR A 525 -22.86 25.63 3.84
CA THR A 525 -23.04 24.43 3.02
C THR A 525 -21.67 23.89 2.60
N ILE A 526 -21.40 22.66 2.95
CA ILE A 526 -20.18 21.95 2.57
C ILE A 526 -20.49 20.96 1.44
N ALA A 527 -19.75 21.11 0.34
CA ALA A 527 -19.78 20.14 -0.76
C ALA A 527 -18.67 19.12 -0.56
N ALA A 528 -19.03 17.85 -0.53
CA ALA A 528 -18.09 16.75 -0.33
C ALA A 528 -18.19 15.69 -1.42
N PHE A 529 -17.12 14.90 -1.55
CA PHE A 529 -17.04 13.79 -2.48
C PHE A 529 -16.34 12.60 -1.81
N HIS A 530 -16.87 11.43 -2.03
CA HIS A 530 -16.26 10.21 -1.51
C HIS A 530 -15.08 9.80 -2.39
N VAL A 531 -13.88 10.16 -1.96
CA VAL A 531 -12.64 10.11 -2.79
C VAL A 531 -12.29 8.71 -3.30
N SER A 532 -12.70 7.64 -2.60
CA SER A 532 -12.48 6.26 -3.05
C SER A 532 -13.32 5.87 -4.28
N THR A 533 -14.36 6.66 -4.62
CA THR A 533 -15.24 6.44 -5.78
C THR A 533 -14.91 7.38 -6.95
N LEU A 534 -13.65 7.84 -7.04
CA LEU A 534 -13.20 8.79 -8.06
C LEU A 534 -13.64 8.35 -9.47
N ASN A 535 -14.34 9.25 -10.17
CA ASN A 535 -14.90 8.96 -11.49
C ASN A 535 -14.83 10.17 -12.43
N ALA A 536 -15.05 9.93 -13.71
CA ALA A 536 -14.97 10.95 -14.75
C ALA A 536 -15.99 12.10 -14.53
N LYS A 537 -17.15 11.82 -13.91
CA LYS A 537 -18.19 12.81 -13.64
C LYS A 537 -17.72 13.85 -12.63
N PHE A 538 -17.00 13.42 -11.57
CA PHE A 538 -16.37 14.32 -10.61
C PHE A 538 -15.18 15.09 -11.23
N LEU A 539 -14.35 14.42 -12.01
CA LEU A 539 -13.17 15.04 -12.62
C LEU A 539 -13.53 16.11 -13.66
N ASN A 540 -14.70 16.05 -14.27
CA ASN A 540 -15.14 17.05 -15.22
C ASN A 540 -15.81 18.23 -14.48
N PRO A 541 -15.25 19.46 -14.54
CA PRO A 541 -15.79 20.64 -13.85
C PRO A 541 -17.26 20.94 -14.18
N LYS A 542 -17.70 20.63 -15.40
CA LYS A 542 -19.08 20.90 -15.85
C LYS A 542 -20.10 19.95 -15.18
N THR A 543 -19.71 18.76 -14.83
CA THR A 543 -20.60 17.75 -14.22
C THR A 543 -20.32 17.50 -12.74
N ARG A 544 -19.26 18.07 -12.19
CA ARG A 544 -18.83 17.85 -10.81
C ARG A 544 -19.93 18.08 -9.79
N ASN A 545 -20.64 19.19 -9.88
CA ASN A 545 -21.71 19.53 -8.92
C ASN A 545 -22.78 18.45 -8.79
N SER A 546 -23.03 17.67 -9.86
CA SER A 546 -23.97 16.54 -9.81
C SER A 546 -23.37 15.25 -9.23
N ALA A 547 -22.08 15.21 -8.95
CA ALA A 547 -21.37 14.11 -8.31
C ALA A 547 -21.06 14.42 -6.84
N LEU A 548 -21.32 15.62 -6.35
CA LEU A 548 -21.08 16.02 -4.98
C LEU A 548 -22.28 15.70 -4.09
N ASP A 549 -21.99 15.29 -2.87
CA ASP A 549 -22.92 15.28 -1.76
C ASP A 549 -22.80 16.61 -1.00
N TYR A 550 -23.94 17.16 -0.58
CA TYR A 550 -23.99 18.43 0.12
C TYR A 550 -24.40 18.19 1.58
N TYR A 551 -23.73 18.90 2.47
CA TYR A 551 -23.98 18.88 3.91
C TYR A 551 -24.22 20.29 4.40
N TYR A 552 -25.22 20.45 5.26
CA TYR A 552 -25.53 21.72 5.90
C TYR A 552 -24.94 21.78 7.29
N ILE A 553 -24.40 22.92 7.64
CA ILE A 553 -24.08 23.28 9.02
C ILE A 553 -25.20 24.15 9.53
N PHE A 554 -25.92 23.65 10.48
CA PHE A 554 -27.01 24.33 11.15
C PHE A 554 -26.58 24.83 12.52
N ALA A 555 -27.07 26.01 12.93
CA ALA A 555 -27.08 26.44 14.32
C ALA A 555 -28.51 26.41 14.84
N LYS A 556 -28.71 25.91 16.07
CA LYS A 556 -30.02 25.87 16.70
C LYS A 556 -30.44 27.31 17.03
N LYS A 557 -31.70 27.67 16.72
CA LYS A 557 -32.29 28.98 17.01
C LYS A 557 -32.45 29.20 18.50
#